data_ee8776b9d9303c1ae3a1cc7e9fe27ed8
#
_entry.id   ee8776b9d9303c1ae3a1cc7e9fe27ed8
#
_cell.length_a   1.000
_cell.length_b   1.000
_cell.length_c   1.000
_cell.angle_alpha   90.00
_cell.angle_beta   90.00
_cell.angle_gamma   90.00
#
_symmetry.space_group_name_H-M   'P 1'
#
loop_
_entity.id
_entity.type
_entity.pdbx_description
1 polymer ?
#
loop_
_entity_poly.entity_id
_entity_poly.type
_entity_poly.pdbx_seq_one_letter_code
_entity_poly.pdbx_strand_id
1 'polypeptide(L)'
;KYGSMQTPNFFLSISRIGFFQKLFYSNSVKKNPIPYLIAVDGGGTGCRVVIARPKGGILASAESGPANIATAFGTALHTIIKTASEAWQKAGLEAATMPQAVAVLGLAGANIGDVAQRLKRSLPFTQSYVTDDRETTLRGALAGADGCLAAVGTGSFFCSQNAGVTRSIGGWGFSVGDDGGGARLGQDLLRRVLHCHDGIENHSDLTRSVLQAFDNDPAAISTFALSASPHDFGCYAPQVIKAADAGDPQAVNLRTSAVNAIQTALEAVGFTGQQRLCMCGGLGRAVSGVLDPVYRDSLVRPRGDALA
;
A
#
# COMPACT_ATOMS: atom_id res chain seq x y z
N LYS A 1 -32.94 14.09 -12.62
CA LYS A 1 -31.96 14.07 -13.73
C LYS A 1 -30.60 13.72 -13.12
N TYR A 2 -30.27 12.45 -13.09
CA TYR A 2 -28.96 11.96 -12.67
C TYR A 2 -28.06 11.95 -13.90
N GLY A 3 -27.03 12.80 -13.89
CA GLY A 3 -25.98 12.81 -14.89
C GLY A 3 -25.12 11.55 -14.77
N SER A 4 -24.96 10.84 -15.86
CA SER A 4 -24.06 9.71 -16.01
C SER A 4 -22.61 10.15 -15.75
N MET A 5 -22.00 9.66 -14.66
CA MET A 5 -20.55 9.72 -14.48
C MET A 5 -19.90 8.80 -15.52
N GLN A 6 -19.22 9.41 -16.47
CA GLN A 6 -18.33 8.70 -17.38
C GLN A 6 -17.19 8.11 -16.58
N THR A 7 -17.07 6.79 -16.57
CA THR A 7 -15.88 6.07 -16.11
C THR A 7 -14.68 6.49 -16.96
N PRO A 8 -13.53 6.86 -16.36
CA PRO A 8 -12.31 7.15 -17.14
C PRO A 8 -11.85 5.89 -17.85
N ASN A 9 -11.56 6.01 -19.14
CA ASN A 9 -10.96 4.96 -19.98
C ASN A 9 -9.59 4.53 -19.42
N PHE A 10 -9.56 3.42 -18.68
CA PHE A 10 -8.36 2.73 -18.19
C PHE A 10 -7.88 1.67 -19.21
N PHE A 11 -7.88 1.99 -20.47
CA PHE A 11 -7.35 1.11 -21.52
C PHE A 11 -6.00 1.63 -21.99
N LEU A 12 -4.91 1.26 -21.31
CA LEU A 12 -3.58 1.20 -21.94
C LEU A 12 -2.55 0.63 -20.95
N SER A 13 -2.00 -0.53 -21.31
CA SER A 13 -0.63 -0.92 -20.96
C SER A 13 -0.35 -2.20 -20.18
N ILE A 14 -1.06 -3.29 -20.40
CA ILE A 14 -0.48 -4.63 -20.11
C ILE A 14 0.58 -5.04 -21.17
N SER A 15 0.67 -4.33 -22.30
CA SER A 15 1.58 -4.67 -23.40
C SER A 15 3.05 -4.22 -23.22
N ARG A 16 3.41 -3.59 -22.09
CA ARG A 16 4.78 -3.10 -21.83
C ARG A 16 5.45 -3.69 -20.60
N ILE A 17 5.05 -4.85 -20.15
CA ILE A 17 5.68 -5.53 -19.01
C ILE A 17 6.95 -6.23 -19.49
N GLY A 18 8.04 -5.48 -19.66
CA GLY A 18 9.36 -6.02 -20.00
C GLY A 18 9.90 -7.05 -19.00
N PHE A 19 9.36 -7.08 -17.78
CA PHE A 19 9.66 -8.09 -16.77
C PHE A 19 8.96 -9.42 -17.11
N PHE A 20 7.70 -9.41 -17.50
CA PHE A 20 7.02 -10.61 -17.98
C PHE A 20 7.69 -11.17 -19.23
N GLN A 21 8.10 -10.34 -20.17
CA GLN A 21 8.86 -10.82 -21.33
C GLN A 21 10.19 -11.49 -20.92
N LYS A 22 10.99 -10.93 -20.01
CA LYS A 22 12.21 -11.58 -19.53
C LYS A 22 11.96 -12.86 -18.70
N LEU A 23 10.90 -12.89 -17.86
CA LEU A 23 10.55 -14.06 -17.07
C LEU A 23 10.01 -15.23 -17.93
N PHE A 24 9.25 -14.93 -18.99
CA PHE A 24 8.60 -15.93 -19.82
C PHE A 24 9.41 -16.37 -21.06
N TYR A 25 10.40 -15.59 -21.50
CA TYR A 25 11.25 -15.95 -22.64
C TYR A 25 12.56 -16.66 -22.28
N SER A 26 12.87 -16.89 -21.02
CA SER A 26 13.96 -17.78 -20.64
C SER A 26 13.52 -19.26 -20.71
N ASN A 27 13.69 -19.81 -21.86
CA ASN A 27 13.99 -21.22 -22.21
C ASN A 27 13.23 -22.44 -21.65
N SER A 28 12.10 -22.34 -20.93
CA SER A 28 11.41 -23.57 -20.48
C SER A 28 9.88 -23.64 -20.70
N VAL A 29 9.25 -22.63 -21.30
CA VAL A 29 7.79 -22.62 -21.53
C VAL A 29 7.47 -22.77 -23.02
N LYS A 30 7.83 -23.93 -23.62
CA LYS A 30 7.57 -24.20 -25.04
C LYS A 30 6.37 -25.09 -25.35
N LYS A 31 5.51 -25.49 -24.40
CA LYS A 31 4.50 -26.52 -24.72
C LYS A 31 3.02 -26.19 -24.51
N ASN A 32 2.64 -25.18 -23.72
CA ASN A 32 1.21 -24.76 -23.67
C ASN A 32 1.10 -23.25 -23.53
N PRO A 33 0.22 -22.58 -24.28
CA PRO A 33 -0.05 -21.16 -24.09
C PRO A 33 -0.59 -20.96 -22.66
N ILE A 34 -0.04 -19.98 -21.93
CA ILE A 34 -0.53 -19.57 -20.62
C ILE A 34 -1.95 -19.02 -20.81
N PRO A 35 -3.00 -19.70 -20.30
CA PRO A 35 -4.37 -19.32 -20.63
C PRO A 35 -4.77 -18.03 -19.89
N TYR A 36 -4.32 -17.83 -18.63
CA TYR A 36 -4.72 -16.73 -17.76
C TYR A 36 -3.64 -16.32 -16.79
N LEU A 37 -3.71 -15.06 -16.34
CA LEU A 37 -2.87 -14.48 -15.29
C LEU A 37 -3.72 -14.17 -14.08
N ILE A 38 -3.17 -14.39 -12.88
CA ILE A 38 -3.71 -13.98 -11.59
C ILE A 38 -2.73 -12.99 -11.00
N ALA A 39 -3.16 -11.74 -10.81
CA ALA A 39 -2.39 -10.74 -10.08
C ALA A 39 -3.01 -10.56 -8.69
N VAL A 40 -2.18 -10.60 -7.65
CA VAL A 40 -2.59 -10.44 -6.25
C VAL A 40 -1.80 -9.30 -5.63
N ASP A 41 -2.53 -8.39 -4.97
CA ASP A 41 -1.98 -7.34 -4.13
C ASP A 41 -2.55 -7.54 -2.73
N GLY A 42 -1.70 -7.92 -1.76
CA GLY A 42 -2.13 -8.26 -0.41
C GLY A 42 -1.31 -7.55 0.66
N GLY A 43 -2.01 -6.82 1.52
CA GLY A 43 -1.43 -6.03 2.60
C GLY A 43 -2.09 -6.24 3.95
N GLY A 44 -1.74 -5.38 4.90
CA GLY A 44 -2.27 -5.42 6.26
C GLY A 44 -3.75 -5.07 6.39
N THR A 45 -4.35 -4.43 5.38
CA THR A 45 -5.75 -3.96 5.40
C THR A 45 -6.65 -4.65 4.39
N GLY A 46 -6.09 -5.29 3.35
CA GLY A 46 -6.90 -5.92 2.32
C GLY A 46 -6.10 -6.81 1.39
N CYS A 47 -6.85 -7.56 0.57
CA CYS A 47 -6.35 -8.38 -0.53
C CYS A 47 -7.18 -8.08 -1.77
N ARG A 48 -6.51 -7.75 -2.86
CA ARG A 48 -7.12 -7.53 -4.18
C ARG A 48 -6.58 -8.54 -5.17
N VAL A 49 -7.46 -9.08 -5.99
CA VAL A 49 -7.09 -10.05 -7.03
C VAL A 49 -7.70 -9.63 -8.37
N VAL A 50 -6.90 -9.73 -9.41
CA VAL A 50 -7.33 -9.51 -10.79
C VAL A 50 -7.03 -10.74 -11.63
N ILE A 51 -7.98 -11.14 -12.46
CA ILE A 51 -7.83 -12.15 -13.51
C ILE A 51 -7.69 -11.44 -14.85
N ALA A 52 -6.64 -11.78 -15.59
CA ALA A 52 -6.36 -11.17 -16.88
C ALA A 52 -5.92 -12.18 -17.94
N ARG A 53 -5.96 -11.76 -19.21
CA ARG A 53 -5.37 -12.53 -20.34
C ARG A 53 -3.92 -12.11 -20.56
N PRO A 54 -3.03 -13.02 -20.99
CA PRO A 54 -1.61 -12.68 -21.22
C PRO A 54 -1.37 -11.56 -22.25
N LYS A 55 -2.27 -11.37 -23.20
CA LYS A 55 -2.19 -10.30 -24.22
C LYS A 55 -2.98 -9.05 -23.85
N GLY A 56 -3.37 -8.92 -22.57
CA GLY A 56 -4.14 -7.80 -22.06
C GLY A 56 -5.62 -8.07 -21.92
N GLY A 57 -6.27 -7.22 -21.13
CA GLY A 57 -7.70 -7.30 -20.78
C GLY A 57 -7.95 -7.97 -19.42
N ILE A 58 -8.42 -7.16 -18.48
CA ILE A 58 -8.94 -7.63 -17.20
C ILE A 58 -10.28 -8.33 -17.46
N LEU A 59 -10.44 -9.54 -16.93
CA LEU A 59 -11.67 -10.31 -17.03
C LEU A 59 -12.56 -10.09 -15.81
N ALA A 60 -11.99 -10.10 -14.63
CA ALA A 60 -12.70 -9.89 -13.37
C ALA A 60 -11.74 -9.48 -12.25
N SER A 61 -12.31 -8.99 -11.16
CA SER A 61 -11.60 -8.71 -9.91
C SER A 61 -12.44 -9.09 -8.70
N ALA A 62 -11.74 -9.34 -7.57
CA ALA A 62 -12.34 -9.51 -6.26
C ALA A 62 -11.45 -8.87 -5.19
N GLU A 63 -12.07 -8.53 -4.06
CA GLU A 63 -11.41 -7.91 -2.93
C GLU A 63 -11.88 -8.58 -1.63
N SER A 64 -11.00 -8.65 -0.64
CA SER A 64 -11.30 -9.21 0.67
C SER A 64 -10.43 -8.59 1.77
N GLY A 65 -10.46 -9.17 2.98
CA GLY A 65 -9.73 -8.70 4.15
C GLY A 65 -8.21 -8.86 4.05
N PRO A 66 -7.50 -8.65 5.17
CA PRO A 66 -6.04 -8.63 5.24
C PRO A 66 -5.36 -9.90 4.72
N ALA A 67 -4.19 -9.71 4.08
CA ALA A 67 -3.36 -10.79 3.54
C ALA A 67 -1.85 -10.55 3.78
N ASN A 68 -1.47 -10.00 4.94
CA ASN A 68 -0.06 -9.92 5.33
C ASN A 68 0.43 -11.31 5.75
N ILE A 69 1.38 -11.86 4.98
CA ILE A 69 1.85 -13.24 5.15
C ILE A 69 2.83 -13.43 6.31
N ALA A 70 3.41 -12.35 6.82
CA ALA A 70 4.31 -12.42 7.97
C ALA A 70 3.58 -12.45 9.32
N THR A 71 2.46 -11.72 9.44
CA THR A 71 1.73 -11.59 10.71
C THR A 71 0.69 -12.70 10.94
N ALA A 72 0.06 -13.20 9.87
CA ALA A 72 -1.03 -14.18 9.97
C ALA A 72 -1.04 -15.14 8.77
N PHE A 73 0.01 -15.95 8.62
CA PHE A 73 0.24 -16.78 7.44
C PHE A 73 -0.97 -17.63 7.02
N GLY A 74 -1.57 -18.37 7.94
CA GLY A 74 -2.71 -19.26 7.63
C GLY A 74 -3.94 -18.50 7.13
N THR A 75 -4.27 -17.39 7.80
CA THR A 75 -5.37 -16.52 7.42
C THR A 75 -5.09 -15.85 6.07
N ALA A 76 -3.88 -15.34 5.87
CA ALA A 76 -3.48 -14.69 4.62
C ALA A 76 -3.55 -15.67 3.43
N LEU A 77 -3.02 -16.90 3.58
CA LEU A 77 -3.12 -17.96 2.56
C LEU A 77 -4.58 -18.25 2.20
N HIS A 78 -5.44 -18.43 3.21
CA HIS A 78 -6.87 -18.67 3.00
C HIS A 78 -7.53 -17.49 2.26
N THR A 79 -7.27 -16.27 2.70
CA THR A 79 -7.78 -15.04 2.09
C THR A 79 -7.38 -14.94 0.62
N ILE A 80 -6.09 -15.17 0.30
CA ILE A 80 -5.57 -15.12 -1.08
C ILE A 80 -6.27 -16.14 -1.97
N ILE A 81 -6.34 -17.41 -1.54
CA ILE A 81 -6.96 -18.48 -2.34
C ILE A 81 -8.45 -18.23 -2.53
N LYS A 82 -9.16 -17.84 -1.48
CA LYS A 82 -10.59 -17.51 -1.53
C LYS A 82 -10.85 -16.36 -2.51
N THR A 83 -10.11 -15.26 -2.39
CA THR A 83 -10.29 -14.08 -3.26
C THR A 83 -9.95 -14.40 -4.72
N ALA A 84 -8.90 -15.21 -4.96
CA ALA A 84 -8.58 -15.69 -6.31
C ALA A 84 -9.70 -16.56 -6.90
N SER A 85 -10.28 -17.44 -6.10
CA SER A 85 -11.41 -18.28 -6.52
C SER A 85 -12.65 -17.46 -6.85
N GLU A 86 -12.96 -16.44 -6.04
CA GLU A 86 -14.06 -15.52 -6.29
C GLU A 86 -13.87 -14.72 -7.59
N ALA A 87 -12.66 -14.19 -7.81
CA ALA A 87 -12.33 -13.49 -9.05
C ALA A 87 -12.41 -14.41 -10.27
N TRP A 88 -11.95 -15.66 -10.12
CA TRP A 88 -11.98 -16.68 -11.16
C TRP A 88 -13.43 -17.03 -11.56
N GLN A 89 -14.29 -17.22 -10.58
CA GLN A 89 -15.71 -17.48 -10.80
C GLN A 89 -16.40 -16.29 -11.48
N LYS A 90 -16.12 -15.05 -11.04
CA LYS A 90 -16.63 -13.82 -11.67
C LYS A 90 -16.18 -13.67 -13.12
N ALA A 91 -15.00 -14.20 -13.47
CA ALA A 91 -14.52 -14.24 -14.86
C ALA A 91 -15.25 -15.29 -15.73
N GLY A 92 -16.14 -16.08 -15.17
CA GLY A 92 -16.88 -17.16 -15.88
C GLY A 92 -15.99 -18.36 -16.24
N LEU A 93 -14.90 -18.59 -15.50
CA LEU A 93 -13.93 -19.63 -15.78
C LEU A 93 -14.17 -20.88 -14.93
N GLU A 94 -13.91 -22.06 -15.49
CA GLU A 94 -14.02 -23.32 -14.79
C GLU A 94 -13.02 -23.41 -13.62
N ALA A 95 -13.49 -23.73 -12.41
CA ALA A 95 -12.64 -23.82 -11.22
C ALA A 95 -11.46 -24.79 -11.39
N ALA A 96 -11.66 -25.90 -12.08
CA ALA A 96 -10.63 -26.90 -12.35
C ALA A 96 -9.45 -26.37 -13.20
N THR A 97 -9.61 -25.26 -13.90
CA THR A 97 -8.56 -24.65 -14.74
C THR A 97 -7.74 -23.60 -14.01
N MET A 98 -8.17 -23.12 -12.84
CA MET A 98 -7.46 -22.11 -12.06
C MET A 98 -6.01 -22.48 -11.71
N PRO A 99 -5.68 -23.74 -11.35
CA PRO A 99 -4.29 -24.13 -11.08
C PRO A 99 -3.33 -23.98 -12.27
N GLN A 100 -3.84 -23.90 -13.49
CA GLN A 100 -3.03 -23.76 -14.72
C GLN A 100 -2.65 -22.30 -15.00
N ALA A 101 -3.25 -21.34 -14.30
CA ALA A 101 -2.92 -19.93 -14.42
C ALA A 101 -1.53 -19.64 -13.84
N VAL A 102 -0.91 -18.57 -14.34
CA VAL A 102 0.31 -18.03 -13.74
C VAL A 102 -0.10 -16.96 -12.74
N ALA A 103 0.31 -17.12 -11.49
CA ALA A 103 0.01 -16.18 -10.41
C ALA A 103 1.24 -15.33 -10.06
N VAL A 104 1.04 -14.01 -9.96
CA VAL A 104 2.02 -13.04 -9.46
C VAL A 104 1.42 -12.35 -8.25
N LEU A 105 2.12 -12.44 -7.13
CA LEU A 105 1.65 -11.97 -5.85
C LEU A 105 2.63 -10.95 -5.28
N GLY A 106 2.19 -9.71 -5.12
CA GLY A 106 2.86 -8.66 -4.34
C GLY A 106 2.26 -8.62 -2.95
N LEU A 107 3.03 -9.01 -1.94
CA LEU A 107 2.47 -9.24 -0.61
C LEU A 107 3.31 -8.58 0.48
N ALA A 108 2.63 -7.86 1.38
CA ALA A 108 3.25 -7.37 2.60
C ALA A 108 3.81 -8.52 3.44
N GLY A 109 5.05 -8.39 3.89
CA GLY A 109 5.76 -9.40 4.67
C GLY A 109 6.48 -10.45 3.84
N ALA A 110 6.45 -10.38 2.51
CA ALA A 110 7.17 -11.32 1.64
C ALA A 110 8.70 -11.24 1.77
N ASN A 111 9.20 -10.13 2.29
CA ASN A 111 10.63 -9.87 2.54
C ASN A 111 11.14 -10.43 3.89
N ILE A 112 10.28 -11.08 4.68
CA ILE A 112 10.63 -11.56 6.02
C ILE A 112 10.94 -13.06 6.00
N GLY A 113 12.16 -13.44 6.31
CA GLY A 113 12.57 -14.83 6.40
C GLY A 113 12.28 -15.65 5.14
N ASP A 114 11.73 -16.87 5.31
CA ASP A 114 11.37 -17.77 4.23
C ASP A 114 9.86 -17.79 3.89
N VAL A 115 9.10 -16.84 4.43
CA VAL A 115 7.62 -16.81 4.34
C VAL A 115 7.12 -16.83 2.90
N ALA A 116 7.78 -16.08 1.99
CA ALA A 116 7.44 -16.08 0.56
C ALA A 116 7.60 -17.48 -0.08
N GLN A 117 8.67 -18.20 0.26
CA GLN A 117 8.92 -19.55 -0.26
C GLN A 117 7.92 -20.57 0.32
N ARG A 118 7.59 -20.42 1.60
CA ARG A 118 6.55 -21.22 2.26
C ARG A 118 5.20 -21.01 1.60
N LEU A 119 4.82 -19.73 1.33
CA LEU A 119 3.58 -19.40 0.63
C LEU A 119 3.56 -20.05 -0.76
N LYS A 120 4.62 -19.87 -1.54
CA LYS A 120 4.73 -20.42 -2.89
C LYS A 120 4.47 -21.93 -2.94
N ARG A 121 4.93 -22.69 -1.92
CA ARG A 121 4.69 -24.15 -1.83
C ARG A 121 3.24 -24.50 -1.45
N SER A 122 2.52 -23.57 -0.82
CA SER A 122 1.15 -23.79 -0.33
C SER A 122 0.08 -23.32 -1.30
N LEU A 123 0.46 -22.56 -2.34
CA LEU A 123 -0.48 -22.06 -3.35
C LEU A 123 -0.90 -23.17 -4.31
N PRO A 124 -2.16 -23.18 -4.77
CA PRO A 124 -2.67 -24.19 -5.70
C PRO A 124 -2.23 -23.99 -7.15
N PHE A 125 -1.42 -22.97 -7.44
CA PHE A 125 -1.03 -22.60 -8.80
C PHE A 125 0.23 -23.34 -9.23
N THR A 126 0.24 -23.90 -10.44
CA THR A 126 1.40 -24.60 -11.01
C THR A 126 2.61 -23.67 -11.15
N GLN A 127 2.36 -22.39 -11.46
CA GLN A 127 3.39 -21.36 -11.53
C GLN A 127 2.97 -20.17 -10.69
N SER A 128 3.78 -19.83 -9.69
CA SER A 128 3.55 -18.66 -8.85
C SER A 128 4.86 -17.91 -8.58
N TYR A 129 4.76 -16.59 -8.60
CA TYR A 129 5.83 -15.66 -8.29
C TYR A 129 5.36 -14.82 -7.11
N VAL A 130 6.01 -14.99 -5.97
CA VAL A 130 5.73 -14.23 -4.75
C VAL A 130 6.84 -13.22 -4.58
N THR A 131 6.49 -11.95 -4.53
CA THR A 131 7.41 -10.83 -4.32
C THR A 131 6.86 -9.87 -3.26
N ASP A 132 7.68 -8.94 -2.87
CA ASP A 132 7.32 -7.84 -1.97
C ASP A 132 6.30 -6.90 -2.64
N ASP A 133 5.32 -6.41 -1.89
CA ASP A 133 4.30 -5.47 -2.36
C ASP A 133 4.90 -4.12 -2.82
N ARG A 134 6.08 -3.77 -2.29
CA ARG A 134 6.84 -2.57 -2.70
C ARG A 134 7.26 -2.64 -4.17
N GLU A 135 7.70 -3.81 -4.63
CA GLU A 135 8.12 -3.99 -6.02
C GLU A 135 6.94 -3.88 -6.98
N THR A 136 5.83 -4.54 -6.68
CA THR A 136 4.63 -4.48 -7.52
C THR A 136 4.03 -3.09 -7.56
N THR A 137 3.96 -2.40 -6.42
CA THR A 137 3.46 -1.03 -6.34
C THR A 137 4.34 -0.05 -7.14
N LEU A 138 5.67 -0.14 -7.02
CA LEU A 138 6.60 0.69 -7.79
C LEU A 138 6.41 0.48 -9.30
N ARG A 139 6.34 -0.77 -9.73
CA ARG A 139 6.16 -1.12 -11.16
C ARG A 139 4.83 -0.62 -11.70
N GLY A 140 3.75 -0.80 -10.95
CA GLY A 140 2.44 -0.29 -11.33
C GLY A 140 2.43 1.24 -11.43
N ALA A 141 2.93 1.93 -10.40
CA ALA A 141 2.94 3.39 -10.35
C ALA A 141 3.77 4.03 -11.46
N LEU A 142 4.97 3.52 -11.74
CA LEU A 142 5.90 4.07 -12.73
C LEU A 142 5.79 3.43 -14.12
N ALA A 143 5.07 2.31 -14.27
CA ALA A 143 4.98 1.52 -15.50
C ALA A 143 6.37 1.23 -16.12
N GLY A 144 7.36 0.92 -15.27
CA GLY A 144 8.74 0.62 -15.67
C GLY A 144 9.60 1.84 -16.00
N ALA A 145 9.09 3.06 -15.84
CA ALA A 145 9.91 4.28 -16.01
C ALA A 145 10.73 4.57 -14.74
N ASP A 146 11.82 5.29 -14.89
CA ASP A 146 12.62 5.77 -13.76
C ASP A 146 11.86 6.82 -12.94
N GLY A 147 12.08 6.81 -11.62
CA GLY A 147 11.43 7.71 -10.68
C GLY A 147 11.41 7.18 -9.25
N CYS A 148 10.71 7.90 -8.40
CA CYS A 148 10.52 7.56 -6.99
C CYS A 148 9.04 7.35 -6.66
N LEU A 149 8.79 6.52 -5.67
CA LEU A 149 7.48 6.21 -5.10
C LEU A 149 7.51 6.43 -3.59
N ALA A 150 6.55 7.16 -3.06
CA ALA A 150 6.20 7.14 -1.65
C ALA A 150 4.81 6.51 -1.50
N ALA A 151 4.74 5.33 -0.93
CA ALA A 151 3.49 4.66 -0.58
C ALA A 151 3.21 4.92 0.91
N VAL A 152 2.25 5.80 1.18
CA VAL A 152 1.93 6.26 2.54
C VAL A 152 0.43 6.10 2.78
N GLY A 153 0.10 5.02 3.47
CA GLY A 153 -1.24 4.65 3.90
C GLY A 153 -1.29 4.52 5.42
N THR A 154 -1.76 3.37 5.92
CA THR A 154 -1.64 3.00 7.34
C THR A 154 -0.17 2.91 7.75
N GLY A 155 0.66 2.21 6.97
CA GLY A 155 2.12 2.22 7.06
C GLY A 155 2.75 3.06 5.97
N SER A 156 4.09 2.98 5.84
CA SER A 156 4.83 3.69 4.80
C SER A 156 6.02 2.90 4.29
N PHE A 157 6.26 3.01 2.98
CA PHE A 157 7.52 2.60 2.36
C PHE A 157 7.86 3.49 1.17
N PHE A 158 9.12 3.49 0.79
CA PHE A 158 9.64 4.34 -0.27
C PHE A 158 10.51 3.52 -1.22
N CYS A 159 10.36 3.77 -2.51
CA CYS A 159 11.12 3.08 -3.54
C CYS A 159 11.66 4.06 -4.57
N SER A 160 12.78 3.70 -5.19
CA SER A 160 13.27 4.35 -6.39
C SER A 160 13.64 3.33 -7.44
N GLN A 161 13.51 3.73 -8.71
CA GLN A 161 14.00 3.00 -9.87
C GLN A 161 14.85 3.94 -10.70
N ASN A 162 16.07 3.51 -11.03
CA ASN A 162 16.98 4.24 -11.91
C ASN A 162 17.72 3.24 -12.80
N ALA A 163 17.63 3.40 -14.11
CA ALA A 163 18.25 2.53 -15.13
C ALA A 163 17.98 1.02 -14.87
N GLY A 164 16.77 0.68 -14.40
CA GLY A 164 16.36 -0.69 -14.09
C GLY A 164 16.84 -1.22 -12.73
N VAL A 165 17.61 -0.44 -11.97
CA VAL A 165 17.99 -0.77 -10.60
C VAL A 165 16.95 -0.20 -9.64
N THR A 166 16.40 -1.04 -8.78
CA THR A 166 15.42 -0.66 -7.77
C THR A 166 16.06 -0.60 -6.39
N ARG A 167 15.67 0.40 -5.60
CA ARG A 167 16.02 0.53 -4.18
C ARG A 167 14.73 0.73 -3.40
N SER A 168 14.61 0.09 -2.24
CA SER A 168 13.47 0.24 -1.34
C SER A 168 13.95 0.50 0.08
N ILE A 169 13.24 1.37 0.79
CA ILE A 169 13.46 1.65 2.22
C ILE A 169 12.12 1.75 2.94
N GLY A 170 12.12 1.58 4.26
CA GLY A 170 10.91 1.54 5.07
C GLY A 170 10.14 0.22 4.90
N GLY A 171 8.87 0.21 5.32
CA GLY A 171 8.03 -1.00 5.30
C GLY A 171 8.48 -2.06 6.31
N TRP A 172 9.08 -1.65 7.42
CA TRP A 172 9.50 -2.54 8.51
C TRP A 172 8.37 -2.86 9.50
N GLY A 173 7.21 -2.27 9.27
CA GLY A 173 6.03 -2.42 10.11
C GLY A 173 5.97 -1.41 11.26
N PHE A 174 4.78 -1.25 11.80
CA PHE A 174 4.42 -0.20 12.76
C PHE A 174 5.29 -0.18 14.03
N SER A 175 5.69 -1.36 14.54
CA SER A 175 6.42 -1.44 15.81
C SER A 175 7.78 -0.76 15.78
N VAL A 176 8.49 -0.78 14.63
CA VAL A 176 9.87 -0.29 14.51
C VAL A 176 10.12 0.57 13.26
N GLY A 177 9.05 0.93 12.54
CA GLY A 177 9.13 1.70 11.30
C GLY A 177 7.83 2.39 10.97
N ASP A 178 7.51 2.49 9.66
CA ASP A 178 6.33 3.15 9.12
C ASP A 178 6.25 4.64 9.45
N ASP A 179 7.41 5.31 9.56
CA ASP A 179 7.50 6.73 9.83
C ASP A 179 6.77 7.55 8.74
N GLY A 180 6.02 8.55 9.17
CA GLY A 180 5.14 9.32 8.28
C GLY A 180 3.86 8.59 7.86
N GLY A 181 3.67 7.31 8.24
CA GLY A 181 2.45 6.55 8.00
C GLY A 181 1.29 6.95 8.90
N GLY A 182 0.06 6.60 8.48
CA GLY A 182 -1.16 6.99 9.17
C GLY A 182 -1.29 6.40 10.58
N ALA A 183 -0.82 5.17 10.80
CA ALA A 183 -0.82 4.57 12.13
C ALA A 183 0.12 5.33 13.09
N ARG A 184 1.30 5.70 12.59
CA ARG A 184 2.24 6.52 13.37
C ARG A 184 1.65 7.88 13.70
N LEU A 185 1.04 8.54 12.70
CA LEU A 185 0.38 9.84 12.88
C LEU A 185 -0.75 9.75 13.93
N GLY A 186 -1.56 8.69 13.91
CA GLY A 186 -2.59 8.47 14.91
C GLY A 186 -2.04 8.17 16.31
N GLN A 187 -0.97 7.38 16.40
CA GLN A 187 -0.29 7.13 17.66
C GLN A 187 0.30 8.42 18.24
N ASP A 188 0.90 9.26 17.40
CA ASP A 188 1.46 10.54 17.82
C ASP A 188 0.38 11.52 18.26
N LEU A 189 -0.81 11.47 17.65
CA LEU A 189 -1.96 12.23 18.14
C LEU A 189 -2.36 11.80 19.56
N LEU A 190 -2.52 10.50 19.80
CA LEU A 190 -2.91 10.01 21.13
C LEU A 190 -1.85 10.35 22.19
N ARG A 191 -0.57 10.24 21.86
CA ARG A 191 0.54 10.70 22.71
C ARG A 191 0.42 12.20 22.99
N ARG A 192 0.13 13.02 21.96
CA ARG A 192 -0.06 14.46 22.09
C ARG A 192 -1.23 14.81 23.04
N VAL A 193 -2.33 14.06 22.97
CA VAL A 193 -3.46 14.23 23.88
C VAL A 193 -3.03 14.03 25.34
N LEU A 194 -2.24 12.98 25.60
CA LEU A 194 -1.72 12.72 26.95
C LEU A 194 -0.72 13.79 27.41
N HIS A 195 0.17 14.28 26.53
CA HIS A 195 1.06 15.41 26.86
C HIS A 195 0.29 16.69 27.20
N CYS A 196 -0.82 16.95 26.51
CA CYS A 196 -1.68 18.08 26.86
C CYS A 196 -2.40 17.86 28.20
N HIS A 197 -2.86 16.65 28.48
CA HIS A 197 -3.48 16.31 29.77
C HIS A 197 -2.50 16.51 30.93
N ASP A 198 -1.24 16.10 30.76
CA ASP A 198 -0.17 16.23 31.76
C ASP A 198 0.38 17.66 31.88
N GLY A 199 -0.11 18.60 31.08
CA GLY A 199 0.33 20.00 31.09
C GLY A 199 1.70 20.26 30.47
N ILE A 200 2.26 19.26 29.74
CA ILE A 200 3.51 19.42 28.97
C ILE A 200 3.30 20.32 27.78
N GLU A 201 2.10 20.24 27.16
CA GLU A 201 1.70 21.05 26.00
C GLU A 201 0.29 21.62 26.21
N ASN A 202 -0.05 22.62 25.40
CA ASN A 202 -1.38 23.22 25.46
C ASN A 202 -2.37 22.41 24.60
N HIS A 203 -3.57 22.22 25.13
CA HIS A 203 -4.66 21.62 24.36
C HIS A 203 -5.08 22.51 23.18
N SER A 204 -5.35 21.88 22.06
CA SER A 204 -6.11 22.44 20.93
C SER A 204 -7.52 21.85 20.87
N ASP A 205 -8.32 22.29 19.92
CA ASP A 205 -9.68 21.74 19.74
C ASP A 205 -9.62 20.27 19.31
N LEU A 206 -8.63 19.86 18.48
CA LEU A 206 -8.40 18.48 18.13
C LEU A 206 -8.11 17.64 19.38
N THR A 207 -7.15 18.03 20.19
CA THR A 207 -6.74 17.23 21.37
C THR A 207 -7.84 17.13 22.41
N ARG A 208 -8.66 18.21 22.61
CA ARG A 208 -9.84 18.16 23.48
C ARG A 208 -10.89 17.20 22.93
N SER A 209 -11.21 17.28 21.64
CA SER A 209 -12.22 16.40 21.04
C SER A 209 -11.83 14.92 21.10
N VAL A 210 -10.55 14.62 20.93
CA VAL A 210 -10.06 13.24 21.08
C VAL A 210 -10.14 12.77 22.53
N LEU A 211 -9.72 13.58 23.51
CA LEU A 211 -9.84 13.22 24.92
C LEU A 211 -11.30 13.00 25.33
N GLN A 212 -12.20 13.85 24.83
CA GLN A 212 -13.65 13.69 25.06
C GLN A 212 -14.21 12.39 24.50
N ALA A 213 -13.69 11.91 23.34
CA ALA A 213 -14.08 10.62 22.77
C ALA A 213 -13.66 9.42 23.63
N PHE A 214 -12.75 9.62 24.57
CA PHE A 214 -12.38 8.70 25.63
C PHE A 214 -12.99 9.08 27.00
N ASP A 215 -14.16 9.71 27.02
CA ASP A 215 -14.89 10.13 28.22
C ASP A 215 -14.06 11.03 29.17
N ASN A 216 -13.10 11.77 28.63
CA ASN A 216 -12.09 12.55 29.35
C ASN A 216 -11.23 11.71 30.33
N ASP A 217 -11.12 10.40 30.06
CA ASP A 217 -10.26 9.49 30.82
C ASP A 217 -8.95 9.20 30.05
N PRO A 218 -7.79 9.75 30.49
CA PRO A 218 -6.50 9.46 29.86
C PRO A 218 -6.09 7.99 30.00
N ALA A 219 -6.58 7.26 31.01
CA ALA A 219 -6.28 5.84 31.20
C ALA A 219 -6.99 5.00 30.11
N ALA A 220 -8.14 5.43 29.61
CA ALA A 220 -8.83 4.78 28.51
C ALA A 220 -8.00 4.83 27.21
N ILE A 221 -7.27 5.93 26.95
CA ILE A 221 -6.33 6.03 25.82
C ILE A 221 -5.22 4.98 25.94
N SER A 222 -4.64 4.82 27.14
CA SER A 222 -3.60 3.83 27.38
C SER A 222 -4.14 2.40 27.23
N THR A 223 -5.33 2.13 27.72
CA THR A 223 -6.01 0.84 27.58
C THR A 223 -6.27 0.50 26.11
N PHE A 224 -6.78 1.46 25.31
CA PHE A 224 -6.92 1.32 23.86
C PHE A 224 -5.59 0.97 23.21
N ALA A 225 -4.52 1.70 23.53
CA ALA A 225 -3.22 1.53 22.90
C ALA A 225 -2.59 0.15 23.15
N LEU A 226 -2.92 -0.54 24.27
CA LEU A 226 -2.40 -1.87 24.56
C LEU A 226 -2.88 -2.96 23.61
N SER A 227 -4.04 -2.79 23.00
CA SER A 227 -4.65 -3.80 22.11
C SER A 227 -4.88 -3.30 20.67
N ALA A 228 -4.71 -1.99 20.43
CA ALA A 228 -4.96 -1.37 19.15
C ALA A 228 -4.01 -1.88 18.06
N SER A 229 -4.58 -2.26 16.93
CA SER A 229 -3.83 -2.59 15.72
C SER A 229 -3.31 -1.32 15.02
N PRO A 230 -2.36 -1.43 14.08
CA PRO A 230 -1.96 -0.30 13.25
C PRO A 230 -3.12 0.36 12.50
N HIS A 231 -4.13 -0.43 12.13
CA HIS A 231 -5.35 0.10 11.50
C HIS A 231 -6.12 1.01 12.45
N ASP A 232 -6.29 0.61 13.71
CA ASP A 232 -7.04 1.38 14.70
C ASP A 232 -6.38 2.75 14.95
N PHE A 233 -5.05 2.79 15.05
CA PHE A 233 -4.31 4.05 15.09
C PHE A 233 -4.49 4.85 13.79
N GLY A 234 -4.41 4.20 12.64
CA GLY A 234 -4.55 4.83 11.33
C GLY A 234 -5.89 5.54 11.10
N CYS A 235 -6.95 5.11 11.79
CA CYS A 235 -8.27 5.74 11.75
C CYS A 235 -8.28 7.20 12.26
N TYR A 236 -7.27 7.60 13.04
CA TYR A 236 -7.12 8.99 13.49
C TYR A 236 -6.47 9.91 12.46
N ALA A 237 -5.75 9.38 11.47
CA ALA A 237 -5.01 10.20 10.51
C ALA A 237 -5.90 11.18 9.72
N PRO A 238 -7.09 10.81 9.21
CA PRO A 238 -7.99 11.75 8.53
C PRO A 238 -8.42 12.92 9.43
N GLN A 239 -8.60 12.68 10.72
CA GLN A 239 -8.97 13.71 11.69
C GLN A 239 -7.83 14.72 11.89
N VAL A 240 -6.58 14.24 11.99
CA VAL A 240 -5.40 15.12 12.07
C VAL A 240 -5.29 15.99 10.81
N ILE A 241 -5.42 15.40 9.62
CA ILE A 241 -5.31 16.16 8.37
C ILE A 241 -6.41 17.23 8.30
N LYS A 242 -7.65 16.86 8.57
CA LYS A 242 -8.77 17.82 8.57
C LYS A 242 -8.56 18.98 9.55
N ALA A 243 -8.10 18.68 10.76
CA ALA A 243 -7.83 19.71 11.78
C ALA A 243 -6.63 20.60 11.39
N ALA A 244 -5.59 20.01 10.79
CA ALA A 244 -4.44 20.75 10.29
C ALA A 244 -4.81 21.70 9.13
N ASP A 245 -5.71 21.31 8.25
CA ASP A 245 -6.24 22.16 7.17
C ASP A 245 -7.11 23.30 7.74
N ALA A 246 -7.74 23.09 8.90
CA ALA A 246 -8.47 24.12 9.64
C ALA A 246 -7.56 25.02 10.51
N GLY A 247 -6.26 24.77 10.56
CA GLY A 247 -5.29 25.58 11.30
C GLY A 247 -5.12 25.20 12.78
N ASP A 248 -5.62 24.03 13.22
CA ASP A 248 -5.39 23.55 14.59
C ASP A 248 -3.87 23.39 14.84
N PRO A 249 -3.29 24.06 15.87
CA PRO A 249 -1.85 24.11 16.04
C PRO A 249 -1.22 22.75 16.32
N GLN A 250 -1.88 21.88 17.07
CA GLN A 250 -1.38 20.55 17.37
C GLN A 250 -1.42 19.64 16.13
N ALA A 251 -2.50 19.74 15.35
CA ALA A 251 -2.63 19.01 14.10
C ALA A 251 -1.62 19.46 13.04
N VAL A 252 -1.37 20.77 12.93
CA VAL A 252 -0.33 21.30 12.01
C VAL A 252 1.03 20.76 12.37
N ASN A 253 1.40 20.75 13.66
CA ASN A 253 2.67 20.21 14.11
C ASN A 253 2.81 18.70 13.82
N LEU A 254 1.77 17.91 14.06
CA LEU A 254 1.74 16.47 13.77
C LEU A 254 1.87 16.20 12.28
N ARG A 255 1.12 16.91 11.44
CA ARG A 255 1.23 16.81 9.97
C ARG A 255 2.62 17.18 9.49
N THR A 256 3.20 18.26 10.00
CA THR A 256 4.55 18.71 9.63
C THR A 256 5.59 17.64 9.97
N SER A 257 5.50 17.02 11.14
CA SER A 257 6.38 15.92 11.53
C SER A 257 6.27 14.73 10.58
N ALA A 258 5.06 14.34 10.19
CA ALA A 258 4.84 13.26 9.23
C ALA A 258 5.39 13.62 7.83
N VAL A 259 5.19 14.84 7.36
CA VAL A 259 5.73 15.34 6.08
C VAL A 259 7.25 15.31 6.09
N ASN A 260 7.89 15.78 7.16
CA ASN A 260 9.35 15.75 7.30
C ASN A 260 9.89 14.32 7.26
N ALA A 261 9.24 13.37 7.93
CA ALA A 261 9.63 11.96 7.87
C ALA A 261 9.54 11.41 6.44
N ILE A 262 8.48 11.75 5.71
CA ILE A 262 8.30 11.35 4.30
C ILE A 262 9.41 11.95 3.42
N GLN A 263 9.72 13.24 3.55
CA GLN A 263 10.74 13.92 2.77
C GLN A 263 12.14 13.34 3.05
N THR A 264 12.49 13.14 4.34
CA THR A 264 13.74 12.48 4.75
C THR A 264 13.87 11.08 4.13
N ALA A 265 12.79 10.31 4.11
CA ALA A 265 12.81 8.98 3.50
C ALA A 265 12.95 9.05 1.96
N LEU A 266 12.34 10.03 1.30
CA LEU A 266 12.52 10.26 -0.14
C LEU A 266 13.96 10.62 -0.48
N GLU A 267 14.63 11.47 0.31
CA GLU A 267 16.05 11.75 0.15
C GLU A 267 16.90 10.49 0.33
N ALA A 268 16.61 9.73 1.39
CA ALA A 268 17.33 8.51 1.70
C ALA A 268 17.20 7.44 0.60
N VAL A 269 16.07 7.37 -0.11
CA VAL A 269 15.89 6.43 -1.23
C VAL A 269 16.52 6.93 -2.53
N GLY A 270 17.03 8.18 -2.55
CA GLY A 270 17.78 8.76 -3.66
C GLY A 270 17.01 9.78 -4.50
N PHE A 271 15.93 10.37 -3.96
CA PHE A 271 15.24 11.48 -4.63
C PHE A 271 16.11 12.76 -4.58
N THR A 272 16.27 13.42 -5.72
CA THR A 272 17.12 14.64 -5.87
C THR A 272 16.34 15.84 -6.43
N GLY A 273 15.02 15.72 -6.58
CA GLY A 273 14.17 16.75 -7.19
C GLY A 273 14.11 16.71 -8.73
N GLN A 274 14.88 15.85 -9.37
CA GLN A 274 14.88 15.72 -10.84
C GLN A 274 14.08 14.51 -11.35
N GLN A 275 13.76 13.59 -10.47
CA GLN A 275 13.02 12.39 -10.80
C GLN A 275 11.52 12.63 -10.69
N ARG A 276 10.74 11.83 -11.39
CA ARG A 276 9.30 11.72 -11.18
C ARG A 276 9.02 11.19 -9.79
N LEU A 277 8.06 11.78 -9.09
CA LEU A 277 7.62 11.33 -7.77
C LEU A 277 6.15 10.91 -7.82
N CYS A 278 5.88 9.65 -7.52
CA CYS A 278 4.53 9.15 -7.30
C CYS A 278 4.22 9.10 -5.81
N MET A 279 3.10 9.72 -5.40
CA MET A 279 2.56 9.60 -4.05
C MET A 279 1.35 8.66 -4.06
N CYS A 280 1.43 7.53 -3.37
CA CYS A 280 0.38 6.53 -3.24
C CYS A 280 -0.12 6.43 -1.80
N GLY A 281 -1.26 5.76 -1.61
CA GLY A 281 -1.92 5.64 -0.30
C GLY A 281 -2.78 6.86 0.06
N GLY A 282 -3.64 6.69 1.07
CA GLY A 282 -4.60 7.72 1.48
C GLY A 282 -3.91 8.95 2.06
N LEU A 283 -3.00 8.72 3.02
CA LEU A 283 -2.27 9.81 3.66
C LEU A 283 -1.28 10.48 2.69
N GLY A 284 -0.56 9.69 1.86
CA GLY A 284 0.36 10.24 0.87
C GLY A 284 -0.32 11.25 -0.06
N ARG A 285 -1.51 10.91 -0.56
CA ARG A 285 -2.30 11.85 -1.37
C ARG A 285 -2.75 13.08 -0.59
N ALA A 286 -3.17 12.90 0.66
CA ALA A 286 -3.66 14.01 1.50
C ALA A 286 -2.56 15.04 1.82
N VAL A 287 -1.31 14.60 2.02
CA VAL A 287 -0.19 15.50 2.35
C VAL A 287 0.59 16.00 1.13
N SER A 288 0.31 15.49 -0.07
CA SER A 288 1.07 15.82 -1.28
C SER A 288 1.13 17.32 -1.58
N GLY A 289 0.07 18.06 -1.27
CA GLY A 289 -0.02 19.52 -1.48
C GLY A 289 0.80 20.37 -0.49
N VAL A 290 1.25 19.79 0.62
CA VAL A 290 2.01 20.48 1.67
C VAL A 290 3.47 20.04 1.76
N LEU A 291 3.94 19.20 0.83
CA LEU A 291 5.36 18.91 0.64
C LEU A 291 6.11 20.19 0.23
N ASP A 292 7.43 20.22 0.47
CA ASP A 292 8.27 21.29 -0.03
C ASP A 292 8.24 21.38 -1.57
N PRO A 293 8.48 22.57 -2.16
CA PRO A 293 8.34 22.78 -3.60
C PRO A 293 9.05 21.74 -4.46
N VAL A 294 10.29 21.34 -4.10
CA VAL A 294 11.10 20.39 -4.86
C VAL A 294 10.40 19.02 -5.04
N TYR A 295 9.66 18.57 -4.03
CA TYR A 295 8.89 17.33 -4.11
C TYR A 295 7.58 17.55 -4.86
N ARG A 296 6.89 18.64 -4.56
CA ARG A 296 5.59 18.99 -5.12
C ARG A 296 5.64 19.18 -6.63
N ASP A 297 6.68 19.85 -7.13
CA ASP A 297 6.88 20.13 -8.55
C ASP A 297 7.28 18.87 -9.34
N SER A 298 7.76 17.84 -8.64
CA SER A 298 8.13 16.54 -9.20
C SER A 298 6.97 15.54 -9.25
N LEU A 299 5.79 15.89 -8.68
CA LEU A 299 4.66 14.98 -8.57
C LEU A 299 4.11 14.59 -9.94
N VAL A 300 3.93 13.30 -10.13
CA VAL A 300 3.23 12.73 -11.27
C VAL A 300 2.13 11.78 -10.80
N ARG A 301 1.09 11.66 -11.61
CA ARG A 301 0.04 10.67 -11.32
C ARG A 301 0.58 9.27 -11.54
N PRO A 302 0.33 8.32 -10.61
CA PRO A 302 0.60 6.92 -10.85
C PRO A 302 -0.08 6.45 -12.14
N ARG A 303 0.62 5.65 -12.95
CA ARG A 303 0.07 5.11 -14.20
C ARG A 303 -0.82 3.89 -13.97
N GLY A 304 -0.61 3.21 -12.87
CA GLY A 304 -1.39 2.08 -12.39
C GLY A 304 -1.15 1.85 -10.90
N ASP A 305 -1.69 0.78 -10.37
CA ASP A 305 -1.44 0.30 -9.01
C ASP A 305 -0.65 -1.03 -9.04
N ALA A 306 -0.54 -1.71 -7.89
CA ALA A 306 0.19 -2.98 -7.76
C ALA A 306 -0.37 -4.13 -8.64
N LEU A 307 -1.58 -3.97 -9.20
CA LEU A 307 -2.24 -4.96 -10.07
C LEU A 307 -2.11 -4.63 -11.57
N ALA A 308 -1.49 -3.49 -11.93
CA ALA A 308 -1.32 -3.03 -13.33
C ALA A 308 -0.07 -3.72 -14.04
#